data_2265d81d02ce2b676429dbd2bad0a6d0
#
_entry.id   2265d81d02ce2b676429dbd2bad0a6d0
#
_cell.length_a   1.000
_cell.length_b   1.000
_cell.length_c   1.000
_cell.angle_alpha   90.00
_cell.angle_beta   90.00
_cell.angle_gamma   90.00
#
_symmetry.space_group_name_H-M   'P 1'
#
loop_
_entity.id
_entity.type
_entity.pdbx_description
1 polymer ?
#
loop_
_entity_poly.entity_id
_entity_poly.type
_entity_poly.pdbx_seq_one_letter_code
_entity_poly.pdbx_strand_id
1 'polypeptide(L)'
;MPISLTIALRYLFSRKSHSAVNIISIVSMAGVAVATAAMVCVLSVFNGFSDLAASRFSAFNPQLKVVPAKGKVLANADSLAAQIGAIAGVARAVPTLSEQALAVFGGKQMGISVLGVDRGWENTADIQSLLIDGTWMGADSDFPMATIGVGTAVTLGLRPNLDRPMAIFLPRRLGRINPANPMAAFRGDSIFVSGVLQSNQQEIDRDITIVPISVLRQLLDYDDGEASAIAVSLNPGASEKAVAKAIAQLPGGNLRVLNRFAQEEASFKMIEIEKWISFLMLAFILIIASFNIVSTLSMLIIEKDSSIFILRALGCTNRAVNTIFVLEGWLITLFGALLGLLLGVALTLAQQYGQFIQLGGDHAQMSLTAYPVRLAPLDLPEILAVVLLVGLATGLTTLAIRKSPTPAN
;
A
#
# COMPACT_ATOMS: atom_id res chain seq x y z
N MET A 1 43.19 -11.14 -12.04
CA MET A 1 42.42 -11.23 -10.80
C MET A 1 43.37 -11.03 -9.63
N PRO A 2 43.01 -10.27 -8.59
CA PRO A 2 43.86 -10.14 -7.42
C PRO A 2 44.01 -11.54 -6.76
N ILE A 3 45.23 -11.90 -6.43
CA ILE A 3 45.60 -13.21 -5.82
C ILE A 3 44.69 -13.55 -4.62
N SER A 4 44.33 -12.56 -3.82
CA SER A 4 43.43 -12.70 -2.68
C SER A 4 42.04 -13.26 -3.04
N LEU A 5 41.44 -12.85 -4.18
CA LEU A 5 40.14 -13.34 -4.63
C LEU A 5 40.22 -14.81 -5.07
N THR A 6 41.29 -15.17 -5.77
CA THR A 6 41.50 -16.57 -6.22
C THR A 6 41.67 -17.51 -5.03
N ILE A 7 42.39 -17.06 -3.99
CA ILE A 7 42.57 -17.84 -2.74
C ILE A 7 41.23 -17.98 -2.01
N ALA A 8 40.45 -16.89 -1.85
CA ALA A 8 39.16 -16.92 -1.17
C ALA A 8 38.16 -17.86 -1.86
N LEU A 9 38.06 -17.82 -3.22
CA LEU A 9 37.23 -18.75 -3.98
C LEU A 9 37.65 -20.20 -3.80
N ARG A 10 38.99 -20.43 -3.78
CA ARG A 10 39.53 -21.78 -3.62
C ARG A 10 39.31 -22.34 -2.23
N TYR A 11 39.27 -21.49 -1.21
CA TYR A 11 38.93 -21.91 0.15
C TYR A 11 37.46 -22.28 0.27
N LEU A 12 36.56 -21.52 -0.34
CA LEU A 12 35.13 -21.78 -0.34
C LEU A 12 34.73 -23.08 -1.04
N PHE A 13 35.40 -23.42 -2.17
CA PHE A 13 35.06 -24.59 -3.00
C PHE A 13 36.09 -25.76 -2.92
N SER A 14 36.96 -25.79 -1.92
CA SER A 14 37.96 -26.85 -1.79
C SER A 14 37.35 -28.22 -1.50
N ARG A 15 37.54 -29.16 -2.43
CA ARG A 15 37.05 -30.56 -2.33
C ARG A 15 37.85 -31.47 -1.38
N LYS A 16 38.95 -31.01 -0.80
CA LYS A 16 39.95 -31.92 -0.16
C LYS A 16 39.86 -32.03 1.36
N SER A 17 38.73 -31.82 2.00
CA SER A 17 38.56 -32.27 3.39
C SER A 17 37.09 -32.25 3.79
N HIS A 18 36.60 -33.30 4.40
CA HIS A 18 35.39 -33.26 5.25
C HIS A 18 35.67 -32.39 6.49
N SER A 19 36.07 -31.14 6.27
CA SER A 19 36.34 -30.19 7.34
C SER A 19 35.03 -29.65 7.86
N ALA A 20 34.88 -29.65 9.17
CA ALA A 20 33.73 -29.05 9.87
C ALA A 20 33.43 -27.61 9.36
N VAL A 21 34.47 -26.91 8.92
CA VAL A 21 34.39 -25.54 8.37
C VAL A 21 33.56 -25.44 7.08
N ASN A 22 33.68 -26.42 6.17
CA ASN A 22 32.86 -26.41 4.94
C ASN A 22 31.38 -26.55 5.24
N ILE A 23 31.04 -27.41 6.24
CA ILE A 23 29.63 -27.57 6.68
C ILE A 23 29.13 -26.28 7.29
N ILE A 24 29.91 -25.63 8.15
CA ILE A 24 29.53 -24.38 8.81
C ILE A 24 29.37 -23.24 7.78
N SER A 25 30.27 -23.17 6.77
CA SER A 25 30.15 -22.20 5.69
C SER A 25 28.89 -22.40 4.86
N ILE A 26 28.51 -23.66 4.54
CA ILE A 26 27.27 -23.99 3.84
C ILE A 26 26.05 -23.61 4.68
N VAL A 27 26.06 -23.89 5.99
CA VAL A 27 24.97 -23.51 6.90
C VAL A 27 24.82 -21.99 6.97
N SER A 28 25.93 -21.24 7.04
CA SER A 28 25.91 -19.78 7.03
C SER A 28 25.36 -19.23 5.70
N MET A 29 25.79 -19.79 4.58
CA MET A 29 25.28 -19.44 3.25
C MET A 29 23.77 -19.74 3.13
N ALA A 30 23.32 -20.89 3.62
CA ALA A 30 21.91 -21.26 3.65
C ALA A 30 21.09 -20.31 4.52
N GLY A 31 21.60 -19.90 5.68
CA GLY A 31 20.95 -18.90 6.55
C GLY A 31 20.73 -17.57 5.83
N VAL A 32 21.74 -17.05 5.12
CA VAL A 32 21.60 -15.84 4.30
C VAL A 32 20.61 -16.07 3.16
N ALA A 33 20.64 -17.23 2.50
CA ALA A 33 19.75 -17.55 1.41
C ALA A 33 18.29 -17.58 1.87
N VAL A 34 17.99 -18.21 3.01
CA VAL A 34 16.64 -18.23 3.59
C VAL A 34 16.17 -16.82 3.96
N ALA A 35 17.02 -16.04 4.65
CA ALA A 35 16.67 -14.65 5.00
C ALA A 35 16.39 -13.80 3.76
N THR A 36 17.22 -13.91 2.73
CA THR A 36 17.05 -13.18 1.47
C THR A 36 15.78 -13.63 0.73
N ALA A 37 15.51 -14.94 0.66
CA ALA A 37 14.28 -15.45 0.05
C ALA A 37 13.03 -14.97 0.80
N ALA A 38 13.07 -14.96 2.14
CA ALA A 38 11.98 -14.41 2.95
C ALA A 38 11.73 -12.93 2.67
N MET A 39 12.79 -12.11 2.51
CA MET A 39 12.65 -10.70 2.15
C MET A 39 11.94 -10.53 0.80
N VAL A 40 12.33 -11.31 -0.23
CA VAL A 40 11.67 -11.29 -1.54
C VAL A 40 10.20 -11.66 -1.42
N CYS A 41 9.88 -12.76 -0.74
CA CYS A 41 8.50 -13.22 -0.60
C CYS A 41 7.63 -12.21 0.14
N VAL A 42 8.10 -11.67 1.27
CA VAL A 42 7.31 -10.72 2.08
C VAL A 42 7.07 -9.42 1.33
N LEU A 43 8.10 -8.83 0.70
CA LEU A 43 7.94 -7.60 -0.09
C LEU A 43 7.00 -7.83 -1.28
N SER A 44 7.09 -8.99 -1.95
CA SER A 44 6.20 -9.34 -3.06
C SER A 44 4.74 -9.48 -2.62
N VAL A 45 4.49 -9.97 -1.41
CA VAL A 45 3.16 -10.03 -0.81
C VAL A 45 2.62 -8.61 -0.57
N PHE A 46 3.39 -7.71 0.05
CA PHE A 46 2.95 -6.34 0.26
C PHE A 46 2.66 -5.61 -1.04
N ASN A 47 3.47 -5.82 -2.08
CA ASN A 47 3.20 -5.26 -3.40
C ASN A 47 1.90 -5.81 -3.99
N GLY A 48 1.63 -7.11 -3.83
CA GLY A 48 0.40 -7.76 -4.27
C GLY A 48 -0.84 -7.20 -3.55
N PHE A 49 -0.77 -7.00 -2.24
CA PHE A 49 -1.85 -6.36 -1.47
C PHE A 49 -2.06 -4.90 -1.86
N SER A 50 -0.99 -4.15 -2.09
CA SER A 50 -1.08 -2.76 -2.56
C SER A 50 -1.78 -2.64 -3.91
N ASP A 51 -1.46 -3.53 -4.86
CA ASP A 51 -2.13 -3.58 -6.17
C ASP A 51 -3.59 -3.98 -6.05
N LEU A 52 -3.86 -4.96 -5.19
CA LEU A 52 -5.22 -5.39 -4.94
C LEU A 52 -6.07 -4.26 -4.36
N ALA A 53 -5.55 -3.55 -3.35
CA ALA A 53 -6.19 -2.36 -2.80
C ALA A 53 -6.43 -1.32 -3.90
N ALA A 54 -5.42 -1.04 -4.73
CA ALA A 54 -5.54 -0.10 -5.84
C ALA A 54 -6.61 -0.52 -6.88
N SER A 55 -6.70 -1.81 -7.19
CA SER A 55 -7.68 -2.32 -8.17
C SER A 55 -9.13 -2.22 -7.66
N ARG A 56 -9.32 -2.43 -6.36
CA ARG A 56 -10.64 -2.32 -5.74
C ARG A 56 -11.14 -0.89 -5.67
N PHE A 57 -10.28 0.08 -5.31
CA PHE A 57 -10.65 1.48 -5.26
C PHE A 57 -11.00 2.08 -6.63
N SER A 58 -10.56 1.46 -7.72
CA SER A 58 -10.75 2.03 -9.06
C SER A 58 -12.20 2.02 -9.57
N ALA A 59 -13.07 1.18 -9.03
CA ALA A 59 -14.45 1.06 -9.51
C ALA A 59 -15.36 2.21 -9.05
N PHE A 60 -15.13 2.74 -7.84
CA PHE A 60 -15.97 3.78 -7.23
C PHE A 60 -15.31 5.18 -7.19
N ASN A 61 -13.99 5.22 -6.98
CA ASN A 61 -13.26 6.49 -6.87
C ASN A 61 -12.93 7.07 -8.27
N PRO A 62 -13.13 8.40 -8.50
CA PRO A 62 -12.76 9.04 -9.74
C PRO A 62 -11.25 8.96 -9.96
N GLN A 63 -10.81 9.03 -11.21
CA GLN A 63 -9.39 8.99 -11.56
C GLN A 63 -8.60 10.14 -10.92
N LEU A 64 -9.18 11.33 -10.89
CA LEU A 64 -8.65 12.48 -10.16
C LEU A 64 -9.75 13.09 -9.30
N LYS A 65 -9.39 13.59 -8.13
CA LYS A 65 -10.25 14.35 -7.23
C LYS A 65 -9.58 15.68 -6.92
N VAL A 66 -10.28 16.78 -7.19
CA VAL A 66 -9.78 18.12 -6.90
C VAL A 66 -10.41 18.60 -5.62
N VAL A 67 -9.57 18.99 -4.66
CA VAL A 67 -9.98 19.49 -3.35
C VAL A 67 -9.30 20.82 -3.06
N PRO A 68 -9.84 21.67 -2.17
CA PRO A 68 -9.15 22.88 -1.76
C PRO A 68 -7.87 22.52 -0.99
N ALA A 69 -6.79 23.24 -1.20
CA ALA A 69 -5.54 23.03 -0.45
C ALA A 69 -5.65 23.46 1.01
N LYS A 70 -6.57 24.37 1.32
CA LYS A 70 -6.89 24.83 2.68
C LYS A 70 -8.41 24.91 2.83
N GLY A 71 -8.90 24.44 3.99
CA GLY A 71 -10.34 24.40 4.23
C GLY A 71 -11.01 23.14 3.69
N LYS A 72 -12.34 23.13 3.66
CA LYS A 72 -13.18 21.99 3.23
C LYS A 72 -14.10 22.32 2.05
N VAL A 73 -14.12 23.58 1.59
CA VAL A 73 -15.11 24.08 0.62
C VAL A 73 -14.39 24.70 -0.57
N LEU A 74 -14.82 24.31 -1.76
CA LEU A 74 -14.53 24.95 -3.02
C LEU A 74 -15.67 25.94 -3.32
N ALA A 75 -15.38 27.23 -3.24
CA ALA A 75 -16.29 28.24 -3.73
C ALA A 75 -16.33 28.20 -5.27
N ASN A 76 -17.50 28.42 -5.88
CA ASN A 76 -17.69 28.37 -7.33
C ASN A 76 -17.27 27.03 -7.98
N ALA A 77 -17.52 25.90 -7.29
CA ALA A 77 -17.13 24.58 -7.78
C ALA A 77 -17.75 24.24 -9.14
N ASP A 78 -18.95 24.72 -9.44
CA ASP A 78 -19.62 24.50 -10.72
C ASP A 78 -18.85 25.16 -11.86
N SER A 79 -18.43 26.44 -11.69
CA SER A 79 -17.60 27.16 -12.67
C SER A 79 -16.22 26.50 -12.82
N LEU A 80 -15.65 26.08 -11.72
CA LEU A 80 -14.34 25.38 -11.72
C LEU A 80 -14.44 24.02 -12.42
N ALA A 81 -15.52 23.27 -12.20
CA ALA A 81 -15.79 22.00 -12.88
C ALA A 81 -15.92 22.21 -14.41
N ALA A 82 -16.59 23.28 -14.84
CA ALA A 82 -16.67 23.63 -16.26
C ALA A 82 -15.29 23.95 -16.87
N GLN A 83 -14.44 24.69 -16.14
CA GLN A 83 -13.06 24.98 -16.57
C GLN A 83 -12.21 23.71 -16.65
N ILE A 84 -12.32 22.81 -15.65
CA ILE A 84 -11.61 21.52 -15.65
C ILE A 84 -12.10 20.65 -16.80
N GLY A 85 -13.42 20.62 -17.06
CA GLY A 85 -14.02 19.88 -18.16
C GLY A 85 -13.54 20.31 -19.55
N ALA A 86 -13.08 21.55 -19.70
CA ALA A 86 -12.51 22.07 -20.95
C ALA A 86 -11.03 21.66 -21.17
N ILE A 87 -10.37 21.05 -20.18
CA ILE A 87 -8.97 20.62 -20.31
C ILE A 87 -8.90 19.39 -21.22
N ALA A 88 -7.96 19.40 -22.18
CA ALA A 88 -7.72 18.26 -23.05
C ALA A 88 -7.36 17.00 -22.24
N GLY A 89 -8.08 15.91 -22.49
CA GLY A 89 -7.90 14.64 -21.78
C GLY A 89 -8.90 14.42 -20.63
N VAL A 90 -9.68 15.43 -20.24
CA VAL A 90 -10.78 15.28 -19.30
C VAL A 90 -12.03 14.80 -20.03
N ALA A 91 -12.64 13.72 -19.56
CA ALA A 91 -13.92 13.25 -20.07
C ALA A 91 -15.07 13.99 -19.38
N ARG A 92 -14.96 14.16 -18.07
CA ARG A 92 -15.98 14.85 -17.26
C ARG A 92 -15.40 15.36 -15.94
N ALA A 93 -15.96 16.45 -15.44
CA ALA A 93 -15.67 16.99 -14.11
C ALA A 93 -17.00 17.31 -13.42
N VAL A 94 -17.24 16.72 -12.24
CA VAL A 94 -18.52 16.81 -11.52
C VAL A 94 -18.27 17.24 -10.08
N PRO A 95 -18.94 18.31 -9.60
CA PRO A 95 -18.90 18.70 -8.19
C PRO A 95 -19.46 17.60 -7.28
N THR A 96 -18.81 17.39 -6.14
CA THR A 96 -19.24 16.44 -5.12
C THR A 96 -19.14 17.03 -3.73
N LEU A 97 -20.03 16.61 -2.84
CA LEU A 97 -20.05 17.04 -1.45
C LEU A 97 -20.12 15.81 -0.56
N SER A 98 -19.15 15.64 0.34
CA SER A 98 -19.06 14.46 1.22
C SER A 98 -19.08 14.90 2.67
N GLU A 99 -19.98 14.31 3.47
CA GLU A 99 -20.10 14.58 4.90
C GLU A 99 -20.58 13.33 5.67
N GLN A 100 -20.37 13.35 6.99
CA GLN A 100 -20.87 12.31 7.88
C GLN A 100 -22.25 12.68 8.40
N ALA A 101 -23.15 11.71 8.41
CA ALA A 101 -24.53 11.89 8.85
C ALA A 101 -24.97 10.72 9.74
N LEU A 102 -26.10 10.92 10.42
CA LEU A 102 -26.81 9.88 11.13
C LEU A 102 -28.07 9.53 10.34
N ALA A 103 -28.19 8.28 9.93
CA ALA A 103 -29.40 7.74 9.33
C ALA A 103 -30.28 7.08 10.40
N VAL A 104 -31.59 7.31 10.32
CA VAL A 104 -32.58 6.73 11.24
C VAL A 104 -33.74 6.14 10.44
N PHE A 105 -34.06 4.88 10.70
CA PHE A 105 -35.20 4.20 10.09
C PHE A 105 -35.76 3.11 11.01
N GLY A 106 -37.07 3.06 11.17
CA GLY A 106 -37.75 2.02 11.93
C GLY A 106 -37.26 1.86 13.39
N GLY A 107 -36.81 2.95 14.03
CA GLY A 107 -36.24 2.94 15.38
C GLY A 107 -34.79 2.51 15.46
N LYS A 108 -34.15 2.13 14.35
CA LYS A 108 -32.72 1.86 14.24
C LYS A 108 -31.99 3.12 13.78
N GLN A 109 -30.73 3.24 14.19
CA GLN A 109 -29.87 4.36 13.79
C GLN A 109 -28.47 3.87 13.43
N MET A 110 -27.82 4.58 12.48
CA MET A 110 -26.49 4.23 11.99
C MET A 110 -25.77 5.50 11.52
N GLY A 111 -24.47 5.62 11.83
CA GLY A 111 -23.61 6.61 11.20
C GLY A 111 -23.36 6.22 9.74
N ILE A 112 -23.55 7.18 8.83
CA ILE A 112 -23.40 6.99 7.39
C ILE A 112 -22.49 8.06 6.80
N SER A 113 -21.80 7.70 5.71
CA SER A 113 -21.05 8.63 4.86
C SER A 113 -21.95 9.07 3.72
N VAL A 114 -22.38 10.33 3.71
CA VAL A 114 -23.25 10.84 2.65
C VAL A 114 -22.42 11.52 1.57
N LEU A 115 -22.63 11.09 0.31
CA LEU A 115 -22.02 11.67 -0.88
C LEU A 115 -23.08 12.35 -1.72
N GLY A 116 -23.06 13.68 -1.75
CA GLY A 116 -23.86 14.49 -2.67
C GLY A 116 -23.20 14.55 -4.04
N VAL A 117 -23.93 14.17 -5.07
CA VAL A 117 -23.45 14.14 -6.45
C VAL A 117 -24.35 14.96 -7.36
N ASP A 118 -23.76 15.55 -8.39
CA ASP A 118 -24.47 16.25 -9.42
C ASP A 118 -24.71 15.35 -10.66
N ARG A 119 -25.50 15.83 -11.60
CA ARG A 119 -25.83 15.14 -12.86
C ARG A 119 -24.58 14.68 -13.59
N GLY A 120 -24.61 13.44 -14.05
CA GLY A 120 -23.53 12.83 -14.81
C GLY A 120 -22.43 12.21 -13.98
N TRP A 121 -22.55 12.20 -12.65
CA TRP A 121 -21.59 11.49 -11.80
C TRP A 121 -21.65 9.96 -12.03
N GLU A 122 -22.80 9.42 -12.39
CA GLU A 122 -23.00 8.01 -12.78
C GLU A 122 -22.12 7.57 -13.94
N ASN A 123 -21.70 8.51 -14.80
CA ASN A 123 -20.74 8.21 -15.88
C ASN A 123 -19.27 8.27 -15.43
N THR A 124 -19.02 8.74 -14.22
CA THR A 124 -17.68 8.80 -13.62
C THR A 124 -17.37 7.51 -12.87
N ALA A 125 -18.40 6.87 -12.33
CA ALA A 125 -18.37 5.55 -11.70
C ALA A 125 -19.44 4.68 -12.39
N ASP A 126 -19.12 3.43 -12.72
CA ASP A 126 -20.10 2.51 -13.34
C ASP A 126 -21.12 2.02 -12.30
N ILE A 127 -21.99 2.94 -11.86
CA ILE A 127 -22.95 2.73 -10.78
C ILE A 127 -23.98 1.65 -11.13
N GLN A 128 -24.36 1.56 -12.41
CA GLN A 128 -25.36 0.58 -12.82
C GLN A 128 -24.89 -0.87 -12.60
N SER A 129 -23.61 -1.13 -12.77
CA SER A 129 -23.02 -2.44 -12.51
C SER A 129 -22.92 -2.79 -11.02
N LEU A 130 -22.99 -1.79 -10.15
CA LEU A 130 -22.89 -1.93 -8.70
C LEU A 130 -24.26 -2.07 -8.02
N LEU A 131 -25.36 -1.80 -8.71
CA LEU A 131 -26.71 -1.93 -8.16
C LEU A 131 -27.09 -3.39 -8.02
N ILE A 132 -27.48 -3.78 -6.81
CA ILE A 132 -27.98 -5.15 -6.51
C ILE A 132 -29.50 -5.20 -6.32
N ASP A 133 -30.13 -4.05 -6.01
CA ASP A 133 -31.58 -3.94 -5.83
C ASP A 133 -32.04 -2.51 -6.15
N GLY A 134 -33.23 -2.37 -6.73
CA GLY A 134 -33.82 -1.08 -7.09
C GLY A 134 -33.22 -0.44 -8.36
N THR A 135 -33.26 0.89 -8.44
CA THR A 135 -32.82 1.69 -9.59
C THR A 135 -31.99 2.88 -9.17
N TRP A 136 -31.06 3.28 -10.05
CA TRP A 136 -30.35 4.56 -9.91
C TRP A 136 -31.28 5.70 -10.33
N MET A 137 -31.74 6.47 -9.34
CA MET A 137 -32.58 7.65 -9.56
C MET A 137 -31.85 8.96 -9.22
N GLY A 138 -30.56 8.94 -9.06
CA GLY A 138 -29.60 10.00 -8.76
C GLY A 138 -30.11 11.45 -8.82
N ALA A 139 -29.27 12.34 -9.38
CA ALA A 139 -29.58 13.76 -9.49
C ALA A 139 -30.66 14.14 -10.54
N ASP A 140 -31.13 13.18 -11.33
CA ASP A 140 -32.09 13.42 -12.42
C ASP A 140 -33.57 13.24 -12.02
N SER A 141 -33.83 12.84 -10.77
CA SER A 141 -35.21 12.68 -10.28
C SER A 141 -35.82 14.00 -9.84
N ASP A 142 -37.09 14.20 -10.14
CA ASP A 142 -37.89 15.34 -9.62
C ASP A 142 -38.04 15.29 -8.10
N PHE A 143 -37.89 14.08 -7.53
CA PHE A 143 -37.90 13.86 -6.08
C PHE A 143 -36.53 13.39 -5.63
N PRO A 144 -35.96 14.00 -4.56
CA PRO A 144 -34.68 13.60 -4.03
C PRO A 144 -34.75 12.19 -3.46
N MET A 145 -33.99 11.27 -4.03
CA MET A 145 -33.88 9.89 -3.60
C MET A 145 -32.44 9.53 -3.28
N ALA A 146 -32.26 8.57 -2.37
CA ALA A 146 -30.96 8.06 -1.97
C ALA A 146 -30.69 6.68 -2.56
N THR A 147 -29.45 6.45 -2.99
CA THR A 147 -28.92 5.12 -3.23
C THR A 147 -27.97 4.76 -2.09
N ILE A 148 -28.20 3.64 -1.41
CA ILE A 148 -27.49 3.27 -0.17
C ILE A 148 -26.61 2.03 -0.38
N GLY A 149 -25.54 1.92 0.42
CA GLY A 149 -24.72 0.71 0.47
C GLY A 149 -25.47 -0.47 1.11
N VAL A 150 -25.11 -1.70 0.74
CA VAL A 150 -25.72 -2.92 1.26
C VAL A 150 -25.62 -3.01 2.79
N GLY A 151 -24.52 -2.52 3.41
CA GLY A 151 -24.37 -2.51 4.86
C GLY A 151 -25.39 -1.62 5.55
N THR A 152 -25.67 -0.43 4.99
CA THR A 152 -26.74 0.46 5.48
C THR A 152 -28.11 -0.19 5.33
N ALA A 153 -28.38 -0.81 4.18
CA ALA A 153 -29.64 -1.51 3.91
C ALA A 153 -29.90 -2.64 4.92
N VAL A 154 -28.92 -3.49 5.16
CA VAL A 154 -29.01 -4.62 6.09
C VAL A 154 -29.15 -4.12 7.55
N THR A 155 -28.34 -3.15 7.97
CA THR A 155 -28.32 -2.67 9.38
C THR A 155 -29.64 -1.99 9.74
N LEU A 156 -30.14 -1.12 8.88
CA LEU A 156 -31.40 -0.41 9.11
C LEU A 156 -32.63 -1.23 8.74
N GLY A 157 -32.48 -2.31 7.95
CA GLY A 157 -33.58 -3.10 7.42
C GLY A 157 -34.34 -2.37 6.30
N LEU A 158 -33.61 -1.59 5.51
CA LEU A 158 -34.13 -0.83 4.37
C LEU A 158 -34.17 -1.66 3.11
N ARG A 159 -35.20 -1.47 2.32
CA ARG A 159 -35.29 -1.92 0.93
C ARG A 159 -35.70 -0.76 0.04
N PRO A 160 -35.37 -0.76 -1.25
CA PRO A 160 -35.85 0.26 -2.17
C PRO A 160 -37.37 0.26 -2.21
N ASN A 161 -37.98 1.28 -1.66
CA ASN A 161 -39.42 1.52 -1.76
C ASN A 161 -39.75 2.99 -1.51
N LEU A 162 -40.95 3.40 -1.89
CA LEU A 162 -41.46 4.77 -1.72
C LEU A 162 -42.44 4.90 -0.55
N ASP A 163 -42.62 3.85 0.27
CA ASP A 163 -43.64 3.87 1.31
C ASP A 163 -43.19 4.61 2.56
N ARG A 164 -41.90 4.49 2.94
CA ARG A 164 -41.37 5.09 4.14
C ARG A 164 -39.99 5.73 3.86
N PRO A 165 -39.83 7.03 4.08
CA PRO A 165 -38.55 7.67 3.93
C PRO A 165 -37.60 7.35 5.10
N MET A 166 -36.31 7.35 4.84
CA MET A 166 -35.24 7.33 5.81
C MET A 166 -34.95 8.77 6.25
N ALA A 167 -34.87 9.03 7.56
CA ALA A 167 -34.45 10.30 8.09
C ALA A 167 -32.91 10.39 8.13
N ILE A 168 -32.35 11.48 7.65
CA ILE A 168 -30.93 11.78 7.65
C ILE A 168 -30.70 13.03 8.50
N PHE A 169 -29.77 12.97 9.43
CA PHE A 169 -29.38 14.07 10.30
C PHE A 169 -27.92 14.43 10.10
N LEU A 170 -27.64 15.67 9.70
CA LEU A 170 -26.30 16.19 9.53
C LEU A 170 -25.99 17.25 10.58
N PRO A 171 -24.73 17.32 11.09
CA PRO A 171 -24.33 18.39 11.98
C PRO A 171 -24.32 19.72 11.23
N ARG A 172 -24.79 20.79 11.87
CA ARG A 172 -24.74 22.13 11.27
C ARG A 172 -23.30 22.57 11.07
N ARG A 173 -23.00 23.08 9.89
CA ARG A 173 -21.67 23.63 9.56
C ARG A 173 -21.36 24.90 10.34
N LEU A 174 -22.36 25.75 10.51
CA LEU A 174 -22.26 27.06 11.14
C LEU A 174 -23.12 27.11 12.41
N GLY A 175 -22.61 27.76 13.44
CA GLY A 175 -23.32 27.98 14.69
C GLY A 175 -22.59 27.44 15.92
N ARG A 176 -23.02 27.88 17.11
CA ARG A 176 -22.53 27.36 18.38
C ARG A 176 -23.48 26.25 18.86
N ILE A 177 -22.92 25.16 19.33
CA ILE A 177 -23.68 24.07 19.93
C ILE A 177 -24.24 24.60 21.27
N ASN A 178 -25.57 24.58 21.43
CA ASN A 178 -26.21 24.91 22.70
C ASN A 178 -26.22 23.64 23.56
N PRO A 179 -25.48 23.61 24.70
CA PRO A 179 -25.44 22.44 25.58
C PRO A 179 -26.82 22.04 26.16
N ALA A 180 -27.76 22.99 26.27
CA ALA A 180 -29.12 22.74 26.75
C ALA A 180 -30.02 22.07 25.70
N ASN A 181 -29.68 22.18 24.43
CA ASN A 181 -30.40 21.51 23.33
C ASN A 181 -29.41 21.01 22.23
N PRO A 182 -28.76 19.86 22.47
CA PRO A 182 -27.80 19.33 21.54
C PRO A 182 -28.41 18.96 20.15
N MET A 183 -29.69 18.61 20.13
CA MET A 183 -30.40 18.27 18.87
C MET A 183 -30.53 19.46 17.92
N ALA A 184 -30.52 20.69 18.44
CA ALA A 184 -30.51 21.90 17.61
C ALA A 184 -29.20 22.05 16.79
N ALA A 185 -28.14 21.29 17.10
CA ALA A 185 -26.90 21.24 16.36
C ALA A 185 -27.00 20.39 15.06
N PHE A 186 -28.11 19.69 14.89
CA PHE A 186 -28.35 18.86 13.71
C PHE A 186 -29.48 19.45 12.85
N ARG A 187 -29.35 19.26 11.54
CA ARG A 187 -30.46 19.42 10.60
C ARG A 187 -30.82 18.06 10.05
N GLY A 188 -32.09 17.79 9.90
CA GLY A 188 -32.60 16.55 9.38
C GLY A 188 -33.56 16.76 8.22
N ASP A 189 -33.56 15.80 7.33
CA ASP A 189 -34.54 15.67 6.25
C ASP A 189 -34.89 14.21 6.05
N SER A 190 -35.97 13.96 5.32
CA SER A 190 -36.46 12.62 5.01
C SER A 190 -36.30 12.34 3.53
N ILE A 191 -35.61 11.26 3.20
CA ILE A 191 -35.30 10.89 1.81
C ILE A 191 -35.72 9.44 1.53
N PHE A 192 -36.30 9.20 0.36
CA PHE A 192 -36.66 7.85 -0.06
C PHE A 192 -35.47 7.11 -0.62
N VAL A 193 -35.43 5.78 -0.43
CA VAL A 193 -34.37 4.93 -0.97
C VAL A 193 -34.81 4.34 -2.30
N SER A 194 -34.06 4.64 -3.37
CA SER A 194 -34.32 4.17 -4.73
C SER A 194 -33.56 2.88 -5.08
N GLY A 195 -32.38 2.69 -4.51
CA GLY A 195 -31.53 1.54 -4.85
C GLY A 195 -30.55 1.18 -3.76
N VAL A 196 -30.06 -0.05 -3.84
CA VAL A 196 -28.99 -0.59 -2.98
C VAL A 196 -27.81 -0.97 -3.87
N LEU A 197 -26.63 -0.51 -3.49
CA LEU A 197 -25.38 -0.82 -4.19
C LEU A 197 -24.45 -1.72 -3.39
N GLN A 198 -23.64 -2.48 -4.12
CA GLN A 198 -22.56 -3.29 -3.57
C GLN A 198 -21.34 -3.14 -4.47
N SER A 199 -20.28 -2.52 -3.92
CA SER A 199 -19.03 -2.28 -4.65
C SER A 199 -17.97 -3.37 -4.40
N ASN A 200 -18.26 -4.34 -3.55
CA ASN A 200 -17.31 -5.31 -3.01
C ASN A 200 -16.15 -4.67 -2.23
N GLN A 201 -16.34 -3.43 -1.78
CA GLN A 201 -15.43 -2.71 -0.88
C GLN A 201 -16.12 -2.51 0.46
N GLN A 202 -15.66 -3.25 1.45
CA GLN A 202 -16.33 -3.31 2.76
C GLN A 202 -16.51 -1.93 3.41
N GLU A 203 -15.56 -1.02 3.23
CA GLU A 203 -15.61 0.34 3.79
C GLU A 203 -16.70 1.19 3.13
N ILE A 204 -16.83 1.10 1.80
CA ILE A 204 -17.87 1.82 1.04
C ILE A 204 -19.23 1.17 1.24
N ASP A 205 -19.29 -0.15 1.07
CA ASP A 205 -20.53 -0.91 1.15
C ASP A 205 -21.20 -0.82 2.53
N ARG A 206 -20.38 -0.56 3.57
CA ARG A 206 -20.83 -0.49 4.95
C ARG A 206 -21.78 0.68 5.21
N ASP A 207 -21.42 1.90 4.80
CA ASP A 207 -22.07 3.12 5.28
C ASP A 207 -22.33 4.19 4.20
N ILE A 208 -21.97 3.94 2.94
CA ILE A 208 -22.19 4.92 1.86
C ILE A 208 -23.68 5.19 1.62
N THR A 209 -24.01 6.45 1.44
CA THR A 209 -25.33 6.91 1.02
C THR A 209 -25.14 8.01 -0.01
N ILE A 210 -25.63 7.80 -1.22
CA ILE A 210 -25.50 8.75 -2.32
C ILE A 210 -26.82 9.50 -2.47
N VAL A 211 -26.75 10.82 -2.52
CA VAL A 211 -27.91 11.71 -2.66
C VAL A 211 -27.62 12.80 -3.69
N PRO A 212 -28.63 13.48 -4.22
CA PRO A 212 -28.41 14.70 -5.02
C PRO A 212 -27.64 15.75 -4.22
N ILE A 213 -26.69 16.43 -4.84
CA ILE A 213 -25.85 17.45 -4.17
C ILE A 213 -26.69 18.61 -3.60
N SER A 214 -27.82 18.93 -4.26
CA SER A 214 -28.76 19.95 -3.84
C SER A 214 -29.31 19.69 -2.42
N VAL A 215 -29.59 18.44 -2.08
CA VAL A 215 -30.06 18.02 -0.75
C VAL A 215 -29.02 18.37 0.32
N LEU A 216 -27.76 18.04 0.07
CA LEU A 216 -26.70 18.36 1.03
C LEU A 216 -26.40 19.85 1.11
N ARG A 217 -26.42 20.56 -0.02
CA ARG A 217 -26.27 22.02 -0.02
C ARG A 217 -27.32 22.67 0.87
N GLN A 218 -28.59 22.28 0.73
CA GLN A 218 -29.70 22.80 1.55
C GLN A 218 -29.56 22.44 3.05
N LEU A 219 -29.20 21.20 3.37
CA LEU A 219 -29.08 20.74 4.76
C LEU A 219 -27.91 21.38 5.50
N LEU A 220 -26.82 21.67 4.81
CA LEU A 220 -25.58 22.18 5.38
C LEU A 220 -25.37 23.69 5.23
N ASP A 221 -26.35 24.42 4.69
CA ASP A 221 -26.22 25.85 4.37
C ASP A 221 -25.00 26.14 3.48
N TYR A 222 -24.84 25.37 2.39
CA TYR A 222 -23.91 25.66 1.34
C TYR A 222 -24.57 26.59 0.33
N ASP A 223 -23.80 27.56 -0.16
CA ASP A 223 -24.25 28.39 -1.28
C ASP A 223 -24.33 27.57 -2.57
N ASP A 224 -25.17 28.06 -3.50
CA ASP A 224 -25.24 27.48 -4.84
C ASP A 224 -23.86 27.56 -5.51
N GLY A 225 -23.37 26.42 -5.97
CA GLY A 225 -22.03 26.30 -6.56
C GLY A 225 -20.90 25.96 -5.59
N GLU A 226 -21.14 25.88 -4.28
CA GLU A 226 -20.17 25.34 -3.32
C GLU A 226 -20.15 23.79 -3.34
N ALA A 227 -18.95 23.20 -3.19
CA ALA A 227 -18.75 21.77 -3.07
C ALA A 227 -17.52 21.44 -2.22
N SER A 228 -17.37 20.20 -1.76
CA SER A 228 -16.16 19.77 -1.04
C SER A 228 -15.06 19.30 -1.99
N ALA A 229 -15.42 18.81 -3.16
CA ALA A 229 -14.47 18.32 -4.15
C ALA A 229 -15.09 18.37 -5.57
N ILE A 230 -14.24 18.16 -6.59
CA ILE A 230 -14.66 17.89 -7.95
C ILE A 230 -14.10 16.53 -8.35
N ALA A 231 -14.98 15.62 -8.72
CA ALA A 231 -14.64 14.32 -9.28
C ALA A 231 -14.33 14.48 -10.77
N VAL A 232 -13.17 13.97 -11.22
CA VAL A 232 -12.70 14.11 -12.59
C VAL A 232 -12.45 12.73 -13.18
N SER A 233 -13.11 12.44 -14.29
CA SER A 233 -12.84 11.28 -15.14
C SER A 233 -12.05 11.68 -16.38
N LEU A 234 -11.17 10.81 -16.82
CA LEU A 234 -10.28 11.05 -17.96
C LEU A 234 -10.72 10.25 -19.18
N ASN A 235 -10.44 10.79 -20.36
CA ASN A 235 -10.60 10.06 -21.61
C ASN A 235 -9.63 8.84 -21.65
N PRO A 236 -10.02 7.73 -22.30
CA PRO A 236 -9.14 6.60 -22.49
C PRO A 236 -7.80 7.01 -23.11
N GLY A 237 -6.68 6.64 -22.46
CA GLY A 237 -5.34 6.98 -22.94
C GLY A 237 -4.81 8.37 -22.54
N ALA A 238 -5.59 9.19 -21.84
CA ALA A 238 -5.11 10.47 -21.34
C ALA A 238 -4.08 10.29 -20.21
N SER A 239 -3.06 11.16 -20.18
CA SER A 239 -2.04 11.14 -19.14
C SER A 239 -2.56 11.80 -17.87
N GLU A 240 -2.79 11.02 -16.81
CA GLU A 240 -3.22 11.49 -15.49
C GLU A 240 -2.32 12.61 -14.95
N LYS A 241 -0.99 12.44 -15.07
CA LYS A 241 -0.01 13.43 -14.61
C LYS A 241 -0.08 14.75 -15.37
N ALA A 242 -0.34 14.70 -16.70
CA ALA A 242 -0.46 15.90 -17.52
C ALA A 242 -1.72 16.68 -17.17
N VAL A 243 -2.85 16.00 -17.03
CA VAL A 243 -4.14 16.62 -16.64
C VAL A 243 -4.06 17.16 -15.21
N ALA A 244 -3.51 16.43 -14.27
CA ALA A 244 -3.34 16.91 -12.89
C ALA A 244 -2.49 18.19 -12.83
N LYS A 245 -1.41 18.26 -13.62
CA LYS A 245 -0.57 19.47 -13.72
C LYS A 245 -1.34 20.65 -14.34
N ALA A 246 -2.16 20.39 -15.38
CA ALA A 246 -2.97 21.43 -16.01
C ALA A 246 -4.02 21.99 -15.03
N ILE A 247 -4.70 21.12 -14.26
CA ILE A 247 -5.66 21.54 -13.23
C ILE A 247 -4.97 22.37 -12.14
N ALA A 248 -3.78 21.98 -11.69
CA ALA A 248 -3.03 22.71 -10.66
C ALA A 248 -2.59 24.11 -11.12
N GLN A 249 -2.57 24.38 -12.43
CA GLN A 249 -2.21 25.68 -13.01
C GLN A 249 -3.41 26.60 -13.28
N LEU A 250 -4.64 26.14 -13.00
CA LEU A 250 -5.82 26.97 -13.18
C LEU A 250 -5.80 28.19 -12.27
N PRO A 251 -6.14 29.38 -12.78
CA PRO A 251 -6.24 30.59 -11.98
C PRO A 251 -7.42 30.49 -11.01
N GLY A 252 -7.21 30.75 -9.73
CA GLY A 252 -8.32 30.89 -8.77
C GLY A 252 -8.26 30.07 -7.52
N GLY A 253 -7.17 29.39 -7.19
CA GLY A 253 -7.09 28.78 -5.88
C GLY A 253 -5.94 27.80 -5.67
N ASN A 254 -5.51 27.70 -4.44
CA ASN A 254 -4.68 26.61 -3.94
C ASN A 254 -5.47 25.30 -4.07
N LEU A 255 -5.44 24.68 -5.25
CA LEU A 255 -6.10 23.41 -5.54
C LEU A 255 -5.10 22.27 -5.29
N ARG A 256 -5.58 21.20 -4.69
CA ARG A 256 -4.86 19.96 -4.54
C ARG A 256 -5.52 18.89 -5.39
N VAL A 257 -4.79 18.36 -6.34
CA VAL A 257 -5.26 17.29 -7.21
C VAL A 257 -4.79 15.95 -6.63
N LEU A 258 -5.73 15.11 -6.27
CA LEU A 258 -5.50 13.80 -5.68
C LEU A 258 -5.76 12.75 -6.75
N ASN A 259 -4.78 11.90 -7.02
CA ASN A 259 -4.97 10.68 -7.77
C ASN A 259 -5.65 9.61 -6.89
N ARG A 260 -6.03 8.46 -7.44
CA ARG A 260 -6.69 7.38 -6.69
C ARG A 260 -5.92 6.97 -5.43
N PHE A 261 -4.59 6.88 -5.51
CA PHE A 261 -3.74 6.55 -4.37
C PHE A 261 -3.77 7.62 -3.28
N ALA A 262 -3.75 8.89 -3.67
CA ALA A 262 -3.78 10.00 -2.73
C ALA A 262 -5.18 10.25 -2.12
N GLN A 263 -6.24 9.75 -2.75
CA GLN A 263 -7.60 9.81 -2.20
C GLN A 263 -7.74 8.90 -0.97
N GLU A 264 -7.06 7.76 -0.97
CA GLU A 264 -7.02 6.78 0.11
C GLU A 264 -5.65 6.77 0.83
N GLU A 265 -5.07 7.96 0.99
CA GLU A 265 -3.72 8.15 1.54
C GLU A 265 -3.52 7.43 2.88
N ALA A 266 -4.55 7.39 3.74
CA ALA A 266 -4.48 6.75 5.05
C ALA A 266 -4.28 5.22 4.93
N SER A 267 -5.06 4.56 4.08
CA SER A 267 -4.99 3.11 3.87
C SER A 267 -3.67 2.70 3.20
N PHE A 268 -3.23 3.47 2.19
CA PHE A 268 -1.95 3.19 1.52
C PHE A 268 -0.75 3.48 2.41
N LYS A 269 -0.77 4.53 3.21
CA LYS A 269 0.29 4.80 4.21
C LYS A 269 0.41 3.68 5.23
N MET A 270 -0.71 3.10 5.66
CA MET A 270 -0.68 1.97 6.59
C MET A 270 0.03 0.76 5.96
N ILE A 271 -0.31 0.40 4.72
CA ILE A 271 0.36 -0.68 3.97
C ILE A 271 1.86 -0.37 3.79
N GLU A 272 2.21 0.87 3.47
CA GLU A 272 3.60 1.29 3.32
C GLU A 272 4.37 1.20 4.64
N ILE A 273 3.79 1.62 5.75
CA ILE A 273 4.39 1.50 7.08
C ILE A 273 4.59 0.03 7.46
N GLU A 274 3.59 -0.83 7.23
CA GLU A 274 3.72 -2.27 7.46
C GLU A 274 4.81 -2.90 6.61
N LYS A 275 4.92 -2.52 5.33
CA LYS A 275 6.00 -2.94 4.44
C LYS A 275 7.37 -2.58 5.02
N TRP A 276 7.55 -1.32 5.49
CA TRP A 276 8.79 -0.85 6.10
C TRP A 276 9.12 -1.57 7.42
N ILE A 277 8.14 -1.77 8.29
CA ILE A 277 8.33 -2.51 9.54
C ILE A 277 8.76 -3.95 9.25
N SER A 278 8.09 -4.63 8.33
CA SER A 278 8.43 -6.00 7.93
C SER A 278 9.82 -6.10 7.31
N PHE A 279 10.18 -5.13 6.45
CA PHE A 279 11.52 -5.05 5.89
C PHE A 279 12.59 -4.87 6.98
N LEU A 280 12.37 -3.98 7.96
CA LEU A 280 13.28 -3.78 9.09
C LEU A 280 13.41 -5.02 9.97
N MET A 281 12.30 -5.72 10.24
CA MET A 281 12.33 -6.98 10.99
C MET A 281 13.15 -8.04 10.25
N LEU A 282 12.99 -8.18 8.95
CA LEU A 282 13.74 -9.13 8.13
C LEU A 282 15.23 -8.73 8.02
N ALA A 283 15.53 -7.44 7.91
CA ALA A 283 16.90 -6.94 7.96
C ALA A 283 17.55 -7.23 9.31
N PHE A 284 16.80 -7.12 10.42
CA PHE A 284 17.29 -7.49 11.75
C PHE A 284 17.57 -9.00 11.87
N ILE A 285 16.70 -9.85 11.34
CA ILE A 285 16.93 -11.29 11.24
C ILE A 285 18.19 -11.60 10.43
N LEU A 286 18.40 -10.87 9.32
CA LEU A 286 19.62 -11.00 8.52
C LEU A 286 20.88 -10.60 9.30
N ILE A 287 20.81 -9.54 10.11
CA ILE A 287 21.90 -9.15 11.01
C ILE A 287 22.19 -10.29 12.01
N ILE A 288 21.18 -10.90 12.61
CA ILE A 288 21.37 -12.06 13.50
C ILE A 288 22.02 -13.23 12.74
N ALA A 289 21.54 -13.54 11.54
CA ALA A 289 22.12 -14.58 10.69
C ALA A 289 23.59 -14.28 10.35
N SER A 290 23.97 -13.01 10.27
CA SER A 290 25.34 -12.59 9.99
C SER A 290 26.33 -12.95 11.12
N PHE A 291 25.88 -13.10 12.36
CA PHE A 291 26.74 -13.57 13.44
C PHE A 291 27.24 -15.00 13.21
N ASN A 292 26.45 -15.84 12.50
CA ASN A 292 26.93 -17.15 12.09
C ASN A 292 28.13 -17.06 11.13
N ILE A 293 28.14 -16.03 10.27
CA ILE A 293 29.27 -15.78 9.36
C ILE A 293 30.52 -15.37 10.15
N VAL A 294 30.37 -14.51 11.19
CA VAL A 294 31.48 -14.14 12.07
C VAL A 294 32.08 -15.37 12.74
N SER A 295 31.22 -16.24 13.28
CA SER A 295 31.65 -17.49 13.91
C SER A 295 32.36 -18.42 12.92
N THR A 296 31.82 -18.56 11.71
CA THR A 296 32.40 -19.34 10.61
C THR A 296 33.79 -18.82 10.23
N LEU A 297 33.90 -17.50 10.00
CA LEU A 297 35.19 -16.89 9.64
C LEU A 297 36.21 -17.00 10.77
N SER A 298 35.77 -16.87 12.03
CA SER A 298 36.68 -17.02 13.18
C SER A 298 37.24 -18.46 13.28
N MET A 299 36.36 -19.46 13.11
CA MET A 299 36.78 -20.87 13.09
C MET A 299 37.71 -21.20 11.91
N LEU A 300 37.42 -20.64 10.74
CA LEU A 300 38.19 -20.82 9.54
C LEU A 300 39.60 -20.20 9.68
N ILE A 301 39.71 -19.03 10.32
CA ILE A 301 41.00 -18.40 10.63
C ILE A 301 41.87 -19.33 11.50
N ILE A 302 41.28 -19.96 12.53
CA ILE A 302 41.98 -20.88 13.44
C ILE A 302 42.43 -22.13 12.66
N GLU A 303 41.58 -22.74 11.85
CA GLU A 303 41.91 -23.96 11.08
C GLU A 303 43.00 -23.70 10.04
N LYS A 304 43.04 -22.51 9.44
CA LYS A 304 44.00 -22.12 8.37
C LYS A 304 45.26 -21.45 8.92
N ASP A 305 45.51 -21.47 10.22
CA ASP A 305 46.69 -20.80 10.83
C ASP A 305 48.03 -21.25 10.22
N SER A 306 48.21 -22.55 9.96
CA SER A 306 49.39 -23.04 9.26
C SER A 306 49.53 -22.50 7.82
N SER A 307 48.42 -22.38 7.10
CA SER A 307 48.42 -21.80 5.75
C SER A 307 48.70 -20.28 5.77
N ILE A 308 48.21 -19.59 6.82
CA ILE A 308 48.50 -18.17 7.05
C ILE A 308 50.00 -17.99 7.33
N PHE A 309 50.60 -18.85 8.12
CA PHE A 309 52.05 -18.82 8.40
C PHE A 309 52.87 -18.95 7.11
N ILE A 310 52.53 -19.95 6.26
CA ILE A 310 53.21 -20.14 4.96
C ILE A 310 53.04 -18.89 4.06
N LEU A 311 51.85 -18.31 3.96
CA LEU A 311 51.62 -17.11 3.17
C LEU A 311 52.46 -15.93 3.67
N ARG A 312 52.63 -15.78 4.96
CA ARG A 312 53.54 -14.76 5.56
C ARG A 312 54.99 -15.04 5.26
N ALA A 313 55.44 -16.31 5.37
CA ALA A 313 56.80 -16.71 5.01
C ALA A 313 57.11 -16.42 3.53
N LEU A 314 56.11 -16.49 2.65
CA LEU A 314 56.20 -16.12 1.23
C LEU A 314 56.11 -14.59 0.98
N GLY A 315 56.06 -13.77 2.04
CA GLY A 315 56.07 -12.30 1.91
C GLY A 315 54.69 -11.62 1.87
N CYS A 316 53.59 -12.35 2.09
CA CYS A 316 52.25 -11.76 2.17
C CYS A 316 52.12 -10.83 3.36
N THR A 317 51.67 -9.62 3.14
CA THR A 317 51.41 -8.64 4.22
C THR A 317 50.14 -9.05 5.02
N ASN A 318 50.11 -8.63 6.29
CA ASN A 318 48.92 -8.85 7.14
C ASN A 318 47.64 -8.27 6.54
N ARG A 319 47.76 -7.16 5.77
CA ARG A 319 46.62 -6.58 5.05
C ARG A 319 46.09 -7.53 3.96
N ALA A 320 46.99 -8.15 3.18
CA ALA A 320 46.60 -9.10 2.14
C ALA A 320 45.89 -10.33 2.72
N VAL A 321 46.42 -10.89 3.81
CA VAL A 321 45.79 -12.02 4.53
C VAL A 321 44.42 -11.63 5.05
N ASN A 322 44.27 -10.47 5.68
CA ASN A 322 42.99 -9.98 6.16
C ASN A 322 41.96 -9.80 5.03
N THR A 323 42.40 -9.28 3.88
CA THR A 323 41.53 -9.11 2.71
C THR A 323 40.99 -10.45 2.18
N ILE A 324 41.75 -11.56 2.30
CA ILE A 324 41.31 -12.90 1.89
C ILE A 324 40.07 -13.29 2.71
N PHE A 325 40.11 -13.14 4.04
CA PHE A 325 38.99 -13.52 4.93
C PHE A 325 37.77 -12.59 4.79
N VAL A 326 37.97 -11.28 4.58
CA VAL A 326 36.85 -10.37 4.27
C VAL A 326 36.18 -10.75 2.97
N LEU A 327 36.96 -11.05 1.93
CA LEU A 327 36.45 -11.50 0.64
C LEU A 327 35.70 -12.85 0.77
N GLU A 328 36.18 -13.75 1.60
CA GLU A 328 35.51 -15.03 1.84
C GLU A 328 34.15 -14.85 2.51
N GLY A 329 34.04 -14.06 3.56
CA GLY A 329 32.77 -13.71 4.19
C GLY A 329 31.83 -13.00 3.23
N TRP A 330 32.36 -12.08 2.41
CA TRP A 330 31.58 -11.40 1.37
C TRP A 330 31.09 -12.37 0.28
N LEU A 331 31.90 -13.34 -0.13
CA LEU A 331 31.52 -14.37 -1.09
C LEU A 331 30.44 -15.30 -0.54
N ILE A 332 30.54 -15.72 0.73
CA ILE A 332 29.49 -16.51 1.41
C ILE A 332 28.16 -15.75 1.34
N THR A 333 28.19 -14.45 1.68
CA THR A 333 27.00 -13.59 1.65
C THR A 333 26.48 -13.41 0.21
N LEU A 334 27.35 -13.18 -0.77
CA LEU A 334 26.97 -12.99 -2.18
C LEU A 334 26.30 -14.25 -2.74
N PHE A 335 26.90 -15.43 -2.54
CA PHE A 335 26.30 -16.69 -3.02
C PHE A 335 25.02 -17.02 -2.28
N GLY A 336 24.96 -16.76 -0.97
CA GLY A 336 23.72 -16.89 -0.18
C GLY A 336 22.61 -15.94 -0.69
N ALA A 337 22.96 -14.69 -0.95
CA ALA A 337 22.02 -13.70 -1.50
C ALA A 337 21.50 -14.10 -2.90
N LEU A 338 22.37 -14.52 -3.79
CA LEU A 338 21.98 -14.96 -5.15
C LEU A 338 21.07 -16.19 -5.11
N LEU A 339 21.41 -17.19 -4.28
CA LEU A 339 20.55 -18.36 -4.07
C LEU A 339 19.21 -17.96 -3.44
N GLY A 340 19.24 -17.08 -2.46
CA GLY A 340 18.03 -16.58 -1.81
C GLY A 340 17.12 -15.78 -2.74
N LEU A 341 17.70 -14.91 -3.57
CA LEU A 341 16.98 -14.20 -4.62
C LEU A 341 16.33 -15.17 -5.61
N LEU A 342 17.10 -16.16 -6.10
CA LEU A 342 16.59 -17.15 -7.03
C LEU A 342 15.43 -17.95 -6.42
N LEU A 343 15.59 -18.44 -5.18
CA LEU A 343 14.55 -19.17 -4.48
C LEU A 343 13.33 -18.28 -4.19
N GLY A 344 13.53 -17.06 -3.70
CA GLY A 344 12.46 -16.11 -3.42
C GLY A 344 11.66 -15.75 -4.67
N VAL A 345 12.35 -15.44 -5.77
CA VAL A 345 11.72 -15.17 -7.07
C VAL A 345 10.97 -16.40 -7.57
N ALA A 346 11.56 -17.59 -7.49
CA ALA A 346 10.92 -18.82 -7.92
C ALA A 346 9.63 -19.11 -7.12
N LEU A 347 9.68 -18.96 -5.79
CA LEU A 347 8.51 -19.14 -4.91
C LEU A 347 7.42 -18.09 -5.21
N THR A 348 7.81 -16.83 -5.39
CA THR A 348 6.89 -15.75 -5.71
C THR A 348 6.21 -15.98 -7.06
N LEU A 349 6.95 -16.37 -8.10
CA LEU A 349 6.40 -16.68 -9.43
C LEU A 349 5.53 -17.94 -9.37
N ALA A 350 5.95 -18.97 -8.64
CA ALA A 350 5.16 -20.17 -8.44
C ALA A 350 3.81 -19.84 -7.81
N GLN A 351 3.76 -18.97 -6.79
CA GLN A 351 2.52 -18.51 -6.19
C GLN A 351 1.70 -17.63 -7.14
N GLN A 352 2.34 -16.72 -7.88
CA GLN A 352 1.66 -15.81 -8.80
C GLN A 352 0.95 -16.56 -9.95
N TYR A 353 1.57 -17.60 -10.50
CA TYR A 353 1.00 -18.40 -11.60
C TYR A 353 0.27 -19.65 -11.12
N GLY A 354 0.74 -20.30 -10.07
CA GLY A 354 0.20 -21.57 -9.57
C GLY A 354 -0.92 -21.42 -8.54
N GLN A 355 -1.03 -20.23 -7.89
CA GLN A 355 -2.08 -19.92 -6.90
C GLN A 355 -2.24 -20.99 -5.80
N PHE A 356 -1.13 -21.58 -5.34
CA PHE A 356 -1.12 -22.68 -4.38
C PHE A 356 -1.70 -22.28 -3.02
N ILE A 357 -1.41 -21.06 -2.57
CA ILE A 357 -1.92 -20.53 -1.31
C ILE A 357 -3.19 -19.74 -1.63
N GLN A 358 -4.32 -20.22 -1.12
CA GLN A 358 -5.62 -19.60 -1.26
C GLN A 358 -6.01 -18.89 0.04
N LEU A 359 -6.71 -17.75 -0.09
CA LEU A 359 -7.35 -17.12 1.06
C LEU A 359 -8.53 -17.98 1.47
N GLY A 360 -8.43 -18.64 2.65
CA GLY A 360 -9.50 -19.44 3.22
C GLY A 360 -10.67 -18.55 3.63
N GLY A 361 -11.80 -18.72 2.95
CA GLY A 361 -13.09 -18.07 3.22
C GLY A 361 -14.17 -18.73 2.39
N ASP A 362 -15.44 -18.58 2.80
CA ASP A 362 -16.58 -19.08 2.03
C ASP A 362 -16.54 -18.50 0.62
N HIS A 363 -16.37 -19.36 -0.37
CA HIS A 363 -16.20 -19.03 -1.79
C HIS A 363 -17.35 -18.18 -2.38
N ALA A 364 -18.44 -18.01 -1.65
CA ALA A 364 -19.61 -17.23 -2.07
C ALA A 364 -19.53 -15.72 -1.78
N GLN A 365 -18.60 -15.27 -0.93
CA GLN A 365 -18.52 -13.86 -0.49
C GLN A 365 -17.21 -13.16 -0.80
N MET A 366 -16.14 -13.86 -1.19
CA MET A 366 -14.87 -13.28 -1.55
C MET A 366 -14.53 -13.52 -3.02
N SER A 367 -14.46 -12.45 -3.80
CA SER A 367 -14.03 -12.48 -5.22
C SER A 367 -12.54 -12.81 -5.42
N LEU A 368 -11.79 -13.14 -4.35
CA LEU A 368 -10.39 -13.48 -4.36
C LEU A 368 -10.19 -14.92 -3.93
N THR A 369 -9.76 -15.74 -4.87
CA THR A 369 -9.41 -17.14 -4.62
C THR A 369 -7.96 -17.34 -4.21
N ALA A 370 -7.03 -16.48 -4.65
CA ALA A 370 -5.60 -16.64 -4.42
C ALA A 370 -4.99 -15.52 -3.57
N TYR A 371 -3.99 -15.86 -2.77
CA TYR A 371 -3.20 -14.91 -2.00
C TYR A 371 -2.44 -13.96 -2.94
N PRO A 372 -2.64 -12.63 -2.85
CA PRO A 372 -2.10 -11.69 -3.81
C PRO A 372 -0.58 -11.57 -3.64
N VAL A 373 0.16 -11.80 -4.73
CA VAL A 373 1.61 -11.68 -4.75
C VAL A 373 2.02 -11.00 -6.06
N ARG A 374 2.89 -9.98 -5.96
CA ARG A 374 3.46 -9.29 -7.12
C ARG A 374 4.93 -9.04 -6.94
N LEU A 375 5.73 -9.53 -7.87
CA LEU A 375 7.16 -9.24 -7.92
C LEU A 375 7.38 -7.83 -8.49
N ALA A 376 7.96 -6.93 -7.70
CA ALA A 376 8.42 -5.63 -8.17
C ALA A 376 9.92 -5.70 -8.48
N PRO A 377 10.34 -5.44 -9.75
CA PRO A 377 11.74 -5.57 -10.13
C PRO A 377 12.70 -4.65 -9.36
N LEU A 378 12.20 -3.52 -8.87
CA LEU A 378 12.98 -2.53 -8.10
C LEU A 378 13.33 -3.01 -6.69
N ASP A 379 12.54 -3.90 -6.09
CA ASP A 379 12.80 -4.42 -4.74
C ASP A 379 14.03 -5.36 -4.73
N LEU A 380 14.31 -6.06 -5.83
CA LEU A 380 15.43 -7.02 -5.92
C LEU A 380 16.81 -6.36 -5.70
N PRO A 381 17.16 -5.25 -6.39
CA PRO A 381 18.41 -4.56 -6.13
C PRO A 381 18.48 -3.94 -4.71
N GLU A 382 17.37 -3.50 -4.13
CA GLU A 382 17.34 -2.98 -2.75
C GLU A 382 17.66 -4.10 -1.75
N ILE A 383 17.04 -5.26 -1.89
CA ILE A 383 17.34 -6.44 -1.05
C ILE A 383 18.81 -6.83 -1.20
N LEU A 384 19.29 -6.93 -2.43
CA LEU A 384 20.67 -7.31 -2.71
C LEU A 384 21.66 -6.33 -2.08
N ALA A 385 21.40 -5.03 -2.18
CA ALA A 385 22.24 -3.99 -1.58
C ALA A 385 22.31 -4.12 -0.05
N VAL A 386 21.17 -4.32 0.61
CA VAL A 386 21.12 -4.50 2.07
C VAL A 386 21.87 -5.75 2.50
N VAL A 387 21.66 -6.88 1.82
CA VAL A 387 22.33 -8.15 2.15
C VAL A 387 23.85 -8.02 1.97
N LEU A 388 24.32 -7.39 0.89
CA LEU A 388 25.75 -7.19 0.64
C LEU A 388 26.38 -6.20 1.62
N LEU A 389 25.67 -5.15 2.03
CA LEU A 389 26.13 -4.22 3.06
C LEU A 389 26.30 -4.92 4.41
N VAL A 390 25.33 -5.73 4.83
CA VAL A 390 25.42 -6.52 6.05
C VAL A 390 26.59 -7.51 5.97
N GLY A 391 26.77 -8.19 4.84
CA GLY A 391 27.89 -9.10 4.61
C GLY A 391 29.25 -8.40 4.67
N LEU A 392 29.36 -7.19 4.11
CA LEU A 392 30.58 -6.39 4.18
C LEU A 392 30.88 -5.97 5.64
N ALA A 393 29.86 -5.48 6.34
CA ALA A 393 29.99 -5.11 7.75
C ALA A 393 30.47 -6.28 8.60
N THR A 394 29.89 -7.47 8.37
CA THR A 394 30.27 -8.73 9.05
C THR A 394 31.74 -9.10 8.78
N GLY A 395 32.19 -9.03 7.55
CA GLY A 395 33.60 -9.26 7.19
C GLY A 395 34.56 -8.29 7.90
N LEU A 396 34.17 -7.01 8.02
CA LEU A 396 34.96 -6.00 8.70
C LEU A 396 35.00 -6.19 10.24
N THR A 397 33.89 -6.59 10.86
CA THR A 397 33.83 -6.86 12.30
C THR A 397 34.73 -8.03 12.70
N THR A 398 34.81 -9.08 11.87
CA THR A 398 35.72 -10.23 12.08
C THR A 398 37.19 -9.78 12.15
N LEU A 399 37.59 -8.79 11.34
CA LEU A 399 38.92 -8.20 11.39
C LEU A 399 39.18 -7.40 12.65
N ALA A 400 38.18 -6.71 13.17
CA ALA A 400 38.32 -5.91 14.40
C ALA A 400 38.56 -6.81 15.61
N ILE A 401 37.85 -7.94 15.69
CA ILE A 401 38.01 -8.96 16.75
C ILE A 401 39.43 -9.52 16.75
N ARG A 402 40.04 -9.78 15.58
CA ARG A 402 41.39 -10.28 15.45
C ARG A 402 42.49 -9.28 15.90
N LYS A 403 42.19 -7.97 15.84
CA LYS A 403 43.17 -6.93 16.23
C LYS A 403 43.26 -6.70 17.73
N SER A 404 42.30 -7.13 18.52
CA SER A 404 42.41 -7.06 19.99
C SER A 404 43.40 -8.10 20.46
N PRO A 405 44.56 -7.74 21.05
CA PRO A 405 45.49 -8.70 21.64
C PRO A 405 44.76 -9.33 22.83
N THR A 406 44.57 -10.64 22.80
CA THR A 406 44.32 -11.40 24.04
C THR A 406 45.45 -11.08 25.00
N PRO A 407 45.20 -10.57 26.23
CA PRO A 407 46.22 -10.46 27.21
C PRO A 407 46.75 -11.89 27.45
N ALA A 408 48.02 -12.10 27.12
CA ALA A 408 48.75 -13.31 27.51
C ALA A 408 48.70 -13.39 29.02
N ASN A 409 48.01 -14.42 29.56
CA ASN A 409 48.25 -14.96 30.90
C ASN A 409 49.40 -15.96 30.82
#